data_8041e19fdbf10bf6cd1c308bab793de0
#
_entry.id   8041e19fdbf10bf6cd1c308bab793de0
#
_cell.length_a   1.000
_cell.length_b   1.000
_cell.length_c   1.000
_cell.angle_alpha   90.00
_cell.angle_beta   90.00
_cell.angle_gamma   90.00
#
_symmetry.space_group_name_H-M   'P 1'
#
loop_
_entity.id
_entity.type
_entity.pdbx_description
1 polymer ?
#
loop_
_entity_poly.entity_id
_entity_poly.type
_entity_poly.pdbx_seq_one_letter_code
_entity_poly.pdbx_strand_id
1 'polypeptide(L)'
;MEYRFLKSEVRENGIVVLTLANPASLNALNSATLQEINHFVMNLPESASLLIITGEGKAFVAGADISEMADFNAQQGLDFGRFGSEVFRRIEDLNIPVIAAINGFALGGGCELAMACDIRIASAKARFGQPEVKLGIIPGFSGTYRLSKLVGQGYAKEMMYSGRMIDAAEALRVGLVNHVVEPEELMPYVNSLAEDIVANAPVAVRYAKECINRNYDMSETDGIELESQLFSKCFDTEDQKHGMKAFMEKTKPEFKNR
;
A
#
# COMPACT_ATOMS: atom_id res chain seq x y z
N MET A 1 19.30 7.78 -8.88
CA MET A 1 19.61 6.37 -9.24
C MET A 1 18.75 6.00 -10.44
N GLU A 2 19.30 5.33 -11.43
CA GLU A 2 18.49 4.75 -12.52
C GLU A 2 17.97 3.38 -12.03
N TYR A 3 16.66 3.19 -12.04
CA TYR A 3 16.03 1.94 -11.61
C TYR A 3 15.94 0.97 -12.78
N ARG A 4 16.22 -0.31 -12.53
CA ARG A 4 16.11 -1.38 -13.51
C ARG A 4 14.72 -2.02 -13.54
N PHE A 5 14.10 -2.12 -12.38
CA PHE A 5 12.84 -2.84 -12.15
C PHE A 5 11.66 -1.93 -11.81
N LEU A 6 11.91 -0.61 -11.72
CA LEU A 6 10.90 0.37 -11.39
C LEU A 6 10.84 1.48 -12.43
N LYS A 7 9.65 2.00 -12.64
CA LYS A 7 9.40 3.27 -13.35
C LYS A 7 8.67 4.20 -12.39
N SER A 8 8.95 5.49 -12.43
CA SER A 8 8.25 6.46 -11.61
C SER A 8 7.86 7.69 -12.41
N GLU A 9 6.71 8.25 -12.08
CA GLU A 9 6.17 9.50 -12.60
C GLU A 9 5.84 10.39 -11.40
N VAL A 10 6.27 11.64 -11.44
CA VAL A 10 5.91 12.66 -10.44
C VAL A 10 5.07 13.72 -11.14
N ARG A 11 3.85 13.94 -10.65
CA ARG A 11 2.90 14.89 -11.22
C ARG A 11 2.96 16.23 -10.50
N GLU A 12 2.54 17.29 -11.17
CA GLU A 12 2.58 18.67 -10.61
C GLU A 12 1.77 18.82 -9.32
N ASN A 13 0.69 18.04 -9.15
CA ASN A 13 -0.14 18.03 -7.94
C ASN A 13 0.42 17.17 -6.79
N GLY A 14 1.64 16.68 -6.89
CA GLY A 14 2.30 15.86 -5.87
C GLY A 14 1.90 14.39 -5.87
N ILE A 15 1.07 13.93 -6.80
CA ILE A 15 0.81 12.50 -6.97
C ILE A 15 2.03 11.85 -7.60
N VAL A 16 2.53 10.79 -6.96
CA VAL A 16 3.66 9.99 -7.45
C VAL A 16 3.14 8.62 -7.84
N VAL A 17 3.50 8.14 -9.03
CA VAL A 17 3.15 6.80 -9.49
C VAL A 17 4.43 5.96 -9.57
N LEU A 18 4.46 4.87 -8.83
CA LEU A 18 5.49 3.84 -8.88
C LEU A 18 4.95 2.62 -9.61
N THR A 19 5.61 2.23 -10.68
CA THR A 19 5.27 1.03 -11.46
C THR A 19 6.37 0.00 -11.32
N LEU A 20 6.03 -1.20 -10.82
CA LEU A 20 6.89 -2.38 -10.89
C LEU A 20 7.00 -2.78 -12.37
N ALA A 21 8.20 -2.75 -12.95
CA ALA A 21 8.41 -2.78 -14.39
C ALA A 21 9.32 -3.94 -14.84
N ASN A 22 9.03 -5.13 -14.33
CA ASN A 22 9.67 -6.39 -14.77
C ASN A 22 8.61 -7.42 -15.22
N PRO A 23 7.82 -7.12 -16.27
CA PRO A 23 6.70 -7.98 -16.69
C PRO A 23 7.13 -9.38 -17.14
N ALA A 24 8.39 -9.56 -17.55
CA ALA A 24 8.92 -10.87 -17.94
C ALA A 24 8.94 -11.87 -16.78
N SER A 25 9.15 -11.39 -15.54
CA SER A 25 9.07 -12.20 -14.31
C SER A 25 7.75 -11.98 -13.57
N LEU A 26 6.72 -11.41 -14.22
CA LEU A 26 5.48 -11.01 -13.56
C LEU A 26 5.71 -10.09 -12.33
N ASN A 27 6.70 -9.23 -12.42
CA ASN A 27 7.12 -8.28 -11.37
C ASN A 27 7.55 -8.97 -10.06
N ALA A 28 8.12 -10.19 -10.14
CA ALA A 28 8.57 -10.91 -8.95
C ALA A 28 9.61 -10.12 -8.15
N LEU A 29 9.51 -10.23 -6.83
CA LEU A 29 10.36 -9.53 -5.88
C LEU A 29 11.62 -10.35 -5.59
N ASN A 30 12.74 -9.93 -6.15
CA ASN A 30 14.06 -10.37 -5.74
C ASN A 30 14.74 -9.31 -4.86
N SER A 31 15.91 -9.61 -4.33
CA SER A 31 16.68 -8.69 -3.47
C SER A 31 16.93 -7.34 -4.15
N ALA A 32 17.23 -7.33 -5.46
CA ALA A 32 17.48 -6.09 -6.20
C ALA A 32 16.20 -5.25 -6.34
N THR A 33 15.06 -5.88 -6.65
CA THR A 33 13.76 -5.18 -6.72
C THR A 33 13.40 -4.57 -5.36
N LEU A 34 13.59 -5.34 -4.27
CA LEU A 34 13.33 -4.84 -2.90
C LEU A 34 14.27 -3.67 -2.55
N GLN A 35 15.54 -3.72 -2.94
CA GLN A 35 16.50 -2.62 -2.75
C GLN A 35 16.07 -1.36 -3.51
N GLU A 36 15.60 -1.51 -4.76
CA GLU A 36 15.10 -0.40 -5.56
C GLU A 36 13.84 0.22 -4.94
N ILE A 37 12.86 -0.59 -4.51
CA ILE A 37 11.66 -0.11 -3.80
C ILE A 37 12.07 0.64 -2.53
N ASN A 38 12.99 0.06 -1.75
CA ASN A 38 13.49 0.69 -0.54
C ASN A 38 14.12 2.04 -0.82
N HIS A 39 15.03 2.10 -1.80
CA HIS A 39 15.67 3.35 -2.19
C HIS A 39 14.65 4.38 -2.67
N PHE A 40 13.67 3.98 -3.48
CA PHE A 40 12.61 4.86 -3.97
C PHE A 40 11.79 5.47 -2.83
N VAL A 41 11.32 4.62 -1.91
CA VAL A 41 10.48 5.06 -0.77
C VAL A 41 11.25 6.02 0.15
N MET A 42 12.54 5.76 0.39
CA MET A 42 13.38 6.64 1.21
C MET A 42 13.78 7.95 0.55
N ASN A 43 13.62 8.06 -0.77
CA ASN A 43 13.99 9.24 -1.55
C ASN A 43 12.79 9.81 -2.32
N LEU A 44 11.59 9.65 -1.78
CA LEU A 44 10.41 10.31 -2.34
C LEU A 44 10.61 11.82 -2.36
N PRO A 45 10.16 12.53 -3.42
CA PRO A 45 10.22 13.99 -3.46
C PRO A 45 9.50 14.63 -2.26
N GLU A 46 10.02 15.71 -1.72
CA GLU A 46 9.35 16.48 -0.66
C GLU A 46 7.96 16.99 -1.08
N SER A 47 7.77 17.19 -2.39
CA SER A 47 6.48 17.56 -2.98
C SER A 47 5.48 16.42 -3.06
N ALA A 48 5.87 15.17 -2.74
CA ALA A 48 4.97 14.04 -2.79
C ALA A 48 3.82 14.19 -1.78
N SER A 49 2.60 14.09 -2.26
CA SER A 49 1.37 14.20 -1.46
C SER A 49 0.59 12.87 -1.40
N LEU A 50 0.83 11.99 -2.36
CA LEU A 50 0.22 10.67 -2.44
C LEU A 50 1.08 9.76 -3.33
N LEU A 51 1.18 8.47 -2.96
CA LEU A 51 1.86 7.44 -3.74
C LEU A 51 0.85 6.44 -4.30
N ILE A 52 0.91 6.18 -5.61
CA ILE A 52 0.21 5.08 -6.28
C ILE A 52 1.24 4.02 -6.62
N ILE A 53 0.99 2.76 -6.27
CA ILE A 53 1.83 1.62 -6.64
C ILE A 53 1.03 0.72 -7.59
N THR A 54 1.61 0.36 -8.72
CA THR A 54 1.01 -0.54 -9.71
C THR A 54 2.04 -1.44 -10.37
N GLY A 55 1.61 -2.39 -11.20
CA GLY A 55 2.49 -3.29 -11.95
C GLY A 55 2.34 -3.15 -13.46
N GLU A 56 3.43 -3.31 -14.19
CA GLU A 56 3.41 -3.39 -15.66
C GLU A 56 2.99 -4.79 -16.13
N GLY A 57 2.16 -4.88 -17.16
CA GLY A 57 1.76 -6.13 -17.78
C GLY A 57 0.62 -6.86 -17.05
N LYS A 58 0.76 -8.19 -16.88
CA LYS A 58 -0.32 -9.08 -16.40
C LYS A 58 -0.41 -9.21 -14.88
N ALA A 59 0.58 -8.69 -14.15
CA ALA A 59 0.64 -8.82 -12.71
C ALA A 59 0.85 -7.45 -12.06
N PHE A 60 0.26 -7.26 -10.91
CA PHE A 60 0.74 -6.31 -9.94
C PHE A 60 2.12 -6.78 -9.46
N VAL A 61 2.16 -7.88 -8.72
CA VAL A 61 3.38 -8.61 -8.31
C VAL A 61 2.99 -10.07 -8.06
N ALA A 62 3.61 -11.02 -8.75
CA ALA A 62 3.25 -12.44 -8.64
C ALA A 62 3.99 -13.21 -7.54
N GLY A 63 4.66 -12.52 -6.62
CA GLY A 63 5.33 -13.10 -5.46
C GLY A 63 6.80 -12.74 -5.37
N ALA A 64 7.51 -13.39 -4.44
CA ALA A 64 8.96 -13.35 -4.36
C ALA A 64 9.58 -14.21 -5.49
N ASP A 65 10.82 -13.91 -5.86
CA ASP A 65 11.54 -14.71 -6.87
C ASP A 65 12.01 -16.03 -6.24
N ILE A 66 11.30 -17.10 -6.59
CA ILE A 66 11.57 -18.44 -6.08
C ILE A 66 12.95 -18.94 -6.52
N SER A 67 13.42 -18.53 -7.71
CA SER A 67 14.75 -18.96 -8.20
C SER A 67 15.89 -18.42 -7.34
N GLU A 68 15.74 -17.21 -6.79
CA GLU A 68 16.71 -16.66 -5.84
C GLU A 68 16.68 -17.38 -4.49
N MET A 69 15.46 -17.77 -4.03
CA MET A 69 15.29 -18.34 -2.69
C MET A 69 15.56 -19.84 -2.61
N ALA A 70 15.58 -20.55 -3.74
CA ALA A 70 15.59 -22.03 -3.77
C ALA A 70 16.75 -22.66 -2.94
N ASP A 71 17.91 -22.00 -2.93
CA ASP A 71 19.11 -22.48 -2.24
C ASP A 71 19.40 -21.73 -0.92
N PHE A 72 18.46 -20.92 -0.41
CA PHE A 72 18.67 -20.20 0.83
C PHE A 72 18.79 -21.15 2.02
N ASN A 73 19.78 -20.92 2.85
CA ASN A 73 19.81 -21.46 4.21
C ASN A 73 18.91 -20.64 5.16
N ALA A 74 18.75 -21.12 6.39
CA ALA A 74 17.87 -20.46 7.38
C ALA A 74 18.24 -19.00 7.65
N GLN A 75 19.53 -18.66 7.68
CA GLN A 75 19.98 -17.27 7.91
C GLN A 75 19.65 -16.38 6.72
N GLN A 76 19.89 -16.83 5.49
CA GLN A 76 19.56 -16.10 4.28
C GLN A 76 18.04 -15.87 4.16
N GLY A 77 17.23 -16.90 4.49
CA GLY A 77 15.76 -16.76 4.55
C GLY A 77 15.32 -15.73 5.59
N LEU A 78 15.95 -15.72 6.78
CA LEU A 78 15.68 -14.73 7.83
C LEU A 78 16.01 -13.31 7.36
N ASP A 79 17.16 -13.11 6.74
CA ASP A 79 17.63 -11.79 6.30
C ASP A 79 16.76 -11.25 5.16
N PHE A 80 16.41 -12.10 4.20
CA PHE A 80 15.49 -11.74 3.11
C PHE A 80 14.09 -11.38 3.61
N GLY A 81 13.52 -12.20 4.50
CA GLY A 81 12.21 -11.96 5.09
C GLY A 81 12.17 -10.67 5.93
N ARG A 82 13.21 -10.43 6.74
CA ARG A 82 13.34 -9.20 7.53
C ARG A 82 13.44 -7.96 6.63
N PHE A 83 14.27 -8.02 5.60
CA PHE A 83 14.45 -6.90 4.69
C PHE A 83 13.16 -6.57 3.93
N GLY A 84 12.47 -7.58 3.36
CA GLY A 84 11.20 -7.35 2.67
C GLY A 84 10.11 -6.82 3.61
N SER A 85 10.03 -7.36 4.84
CA SER A 85 9.11 -6.84 5.87
C SER A 85 9.40 -5.38 6.22
N GLU A 86 10.68 -5.01 6.34
CA GLU A 86 11.11 -3.64 6.63
C GLU A 86 10.76 -2.68 5.48
N VAL A 87 11.00 -3.09 4.24
CA VAL A 87 10.63 -2.30 3.05
C VAL A 87 9.14 -2.02 3.03
N PHE A 88 8.30 -3.05 3.27
CA PHE A 88 6.86 -2.89 3.28
C PHE A 88 6.37 -2.07 4.48
N ARG A 89 7.03 -2.20 5.63
CA ARG A 89 6.75 -1.35 6.79
C ARG A 89 7.02 0.12 6.48
N ARG A 90 8.09 0.43 5.75
CA ARG A 90 8.40 1.81 5.32
C ARG A 90 7.32 2.38 4.41
N ILE A 91 6.71 1.56 3.54
CA ILE A 91 5.57 1.98 2.72
C ILE A 91 4.35 2.29 3.60
N GLU A 92 4.04 1.42 4.54
CA GLU A 92 2.93 1.57 5.50
C GLU A 92 3.10 2.83 6.37
N ASP A 93 4.34 3.10 6.81
CA ASP A 93 4.69 4.22 7.69
C ASP A 93 4.93 5.55 6.94
N LEU A 94 4.78 5.61 5.60
CA LEU A 94 4.88 6.88 4.87
C LEU A 94 3.88 7.90 5.41
N ASN A 95 4.34 9.15 5.55
CA ASN A 95 3.49 10.26 6.01
C ASN A 95 2.45 10.72 4.97
N ILE A 96 2.36 10.05 3.83
CA ILE A 96 1.41 10.32 2.75
C ILE A 96 0.56 9.09 2.47
N PRO A 97 -0.67 9.25 1.96
CA PRO A 97 -1.48 8.12 1.54
C PRO A 97 -0.83 7.29 0.44
N VAL A 98 -1.03 5.97 0.49
CA VAL A 98 -0.54 5.03 -0.51
C VAL A 98 -1.70 4.21 -1.06
N ILE A 99 -1.86 4.20 -2.38
CA ILE A 99 -2.89 3.42 -3.09
C ILE A 99 -2.21 2.31 -3.88
N ALA A 100 -2.61 1.05 -3.66
CA ALA A 100 -2.29 -0.05 -4.56
C ALA A 100 -3.32 -0.12 -5.69
N ALA A 101 -2.88 0.09 -6.92
CA ALA A 101 -3.67 -0.12 -8.14
C ALA A 101 -3.35 -1.52 -8.69
N ILE A 102 -4.17 -2.50 -8.34
CA ILE A 102 -3.89 -3.92 -8.54
C ILE A 102 -4.44 -4.38 -9.89
N ASN A 103 -3.59 -4.35 -10.90
CA ASN A 103 -3.94 -4.61 -12.30
C ASN A 103 -4.08 -6.10 -12.66
N GLY A 104 -3.58 -7.02 -11.81
CA GLY A 104 -3.56 -8.46 -12.11
C GLY A 104 -3.19 -9.31 -10.92
N PHE A 105 -2.26 -10.26 -11.09
CA PHE A 105 -1.83 -11.14 -10.02
C PHE A 105 -1.16 -10.37 -8.87
N ALA A 106 -1.65 -10.58 -7.66
CA ALA A 106 -1.08 -10.12 -6.39
C ALA A 106 -0.94 -11.35 -5.46
N LEU A 107 0.17 -12.09 -5.60
CA LEU A 107 0.37 -13.37 -4.92
C LEU A 107 1.57 -13.30 -3.98
N GLY A 108 1.51 -14.00 -2.85
CA GLY A 108 2.60 -14.03 -1.88
C GLY A 108 3.09 -12.62 -1.53
N GLY A 109 4.37 -12.36 -1.72
CA GLY A 109 4.96 -11.03 -1.52
C GLY A 109 4.21 -9.89 -2.24
N GLY A 110 3.55 -10.17 -3.36
CA GLY A 110 2.73 -9.18 -4.06
C GLY A 110 1.42 -8.86 -3.33
N CYS A 111 0.79 -9.86 -2.73
CA CYS A 111 -0.36 -9.64 -1.85
C CYS A 111 0.08 -8.90 -0.58
N GLU A 112 1.26 -9.20 -0.04
CA GLU A 112 1.85 -8.54 1.12
C GLU A 112 2.17 -7.06 0.83
N LEU A 113 2.72 -6.75 -0.36
CA LEU A 113 2.93 -5.37 -0.82
C LEU A 113 1.61 -4.60 -0.93
N ALA A 114 0.58 -5.22 -1.54
CA ALA A 114 -0.74 -4.61 -1.64
C ALA A 114 -1.33 -4.30 -0.26
N MET A 115 -1.17 -5.21 0.71
CA MET A 115 -1.64 -5.03 2.10
C MET A 115 -0.84 -3.99 2.89
N ALA A 116 0.38 -3.65 2.47
CA ALA A 116 1.17 -2.57 3.07
C ALA A 116 0.74 -1.17 2.58
N CYS A 117 -0.08 -1.08 1.55
CA CYS A 117 -0.69 0.17 1.10
C CYS A 117 -1.95 0.49 1.92
N ASP A 118 -2.31 1.77 2.01
CA ASP A 118 -3.50 2.21 2.77
C ASP A 118 -4.81 1.78 2.08
N ILE A 119 -4.89 1.96 0.76
CA ILE A 119 -6.09 1.68 -0.05
C ILE A 119 -5.70 0.72 -1.17
N ARG A 120 -6.56 -0.25 -1.44
CA ARG A 120 -6.38 -1.27 -2.49
C ARG A 120 -7.54 -1.23 -3.46
N ILE A 121 -7.27 -0.84 -4.70
CA ILE A 121 -8.22 -0.85 -5.81
C ILE A 121 -7.81 -1.96 -6.76
N ALA A 122 -8.71 -2.86 -7.06
CA ALA A 122 -8.42 -4.03 -7.89
C ALA A 122 -9.14 -3.98 -9.24
N SER A 123 -8.43 -4.41 -10.27
CA SER A 123 -9.08 -4.82 -11.53
C SER A 123 -9.96 -6.04 -11.28
N ALA A 124 -11.11 -6.15 -11.97
CA ALA A 124 -11.95 -7.34 -11.95
C ALA A 124 -11.22 -8.63 -12.37
N LYS A 125 -10.09 -8.49 -13.09
CA LYS A 125 -9.22 -9.61 -13.48
C LYS A 125 -8.16 -9.97 -12.43
N ALA A 126 -8.04 -9.19 -11.34
CA ALA A 126 -7.04 -9.45 -10.30
C ALA A 126 -7.26 -10.79 -9.59
N ARG A 127 -6.15 -11.38 -9.15
CA ARG A 127 -6.13 -12.62 -8.37
C ARG A 127 -5.22 -12.43 -7.17
N PHE A 128 -5.67 -12.88 -6.02
CA PHE A 128 -4.97 -12.75 -4.75
C PHE A 128 -4.68 -14.12 -4.16
N GLY A 129 -3.59 -14.24 -3.42
CA GLY A 129 -3.25 -15.48 -2.74
C GLY A 129 -2.04 -15.36 -1.85
N GLN A 130 -1.95 -16.28 -0.89
CA GLN A 130 -0.77 -16.53 -0.05
C GLN A 130 -0.41 -18.02 -0.21
N PRO A 131 0.20 -18.42 -1.34
CA PRO A 131 0.40 -19.82 -1.68
C PRO A 131 1.69 -20.42 -1.11
N GLU A 132 2.41 -19.71 -0.25
CA GLU A 132 3.74 -20.04 0.24
C GLU A 132 3.83 -21.43 0.86
N VAL A 133 2.78 -21.91 1.51
CA VAL A 133 2.73 -23.27 2.09
C VAL A 133 2.90 -24.37 1.05
N LYS A 134 2.54 -24.13 -0.21
CA LYS A 134 2.78 -25.06 -1.32
C LYS A 134 4.27 -25.20 -1.67
N LEU A 135 5.09 -24.27 -1.22
CA LEU A 135 6.54 -24.27 -1.38
C LEU A 135 7.26 -24.69 -0.10
N GLY A 136 6.53 -25.07 0.97
CA GLY A 136 7.10 -25.46 2.25
C GLY A 136 7.56 -24.30 3.13
N ILE A 137 7.10 -23.09 2.85
CA ILE A 137 7.40 -21.87 3.61
C ILE A 137 6.11 -21.15 4.03
N ILE A 138 6.22 -20.13 4.85
CA ILE A 138 5.13 -19.22 5.20
C ILE A 138 5.32 -17.87 4.50
N PRO A 139 4.29 -16.99 4.43
CA PRO A 139 4.46 -15.59 4.00
C PRO A 139 5.61 -14.92 4.77
N GLY A 140 6.56 -14.35 4.03
CA GLY A 140 7.81 -13.85 4.59
C GLY A 140 7.87 -12.34 4.82
N PHE A 141 6.96 -11.56 4.25
CA PHE A 141 6.95 -10.11 4.29
C PHE A 141 5.78 -9.55 5.11
N SER A 142 5.45 -10.24 6.22
CA SER A 142 4.40 -9.90 7.19
C SER A 142 2.96 -10.17 6.73
N GLY A 143 2.76 -11.07 5.73
CA GLY A 143 1.42 -11.46 5.26
C GLY A 143 0.55 -12.09 6.34
N THR A 144 1.12 -12.91 7.20
CA THR A 144 0.38 -13.53 8.32
C THR A 144 -0.24 -12.50 9.25
N TYR A 145 0.48 -11.40 9.48
CA TYR A 145 0.03 -10.29 10.31
C TYR A 145 -1.01 -9.43 9.59
N ARG A 146 -0.68 -8.93 8.37
CA ARG A 146 -1.56 -8.00 7.64
C ARG A 146 -2.84 -8.64 7.15
N LEU A 147 -2.78 -9.86 6.60
CA LEU A 147 -3.99 -10.52 6.09
C LEU A 147 -4.98 -10.79 7.22
N SER A 148 -4.51 -11.29 8.37
CA SER A 148 -5.40 -11.59 9.50
C SER A 148 -6.08 -10.34 10.07
N LYS A 149 -5.43 -9.18 9.98
CA LYS A 149 -6.02 -7.89 10.36
C LYS A 149 -7.13 -7.45 9.39
N LEU A 150 -6.94 -7.66 8.10
CA LEU A 150 -7.89 -7.20 7.07
C LEU A 150 -9.12 -8.10 6.94
N VAL A 151 -8.93 -9.41 6.90
CA VAL A 151 -10.00 -10.37 6.57
C VAL A 151 -10.45 -11.22 7.76
N GLY A 152 -9.86 -11.02 8.93
CA GLY A 152 -10.07 -11.83 10.13
C GLY A 152 -9.28 -13.13 10.09
N GLN A 153 -9.00 -13.68 11.29
CA GLN A 153 -8.11 -14.84 11.45
C GLN A 153 -8.62 -16.12 10.76
N GLY A 154 -9.93 -16.35 10.77
CA GLY A 154 -10.53 -17.56 10.17
C GLY A 154 -10.28 -17.62 8.67
N TYR A 155 -10.62 -16.54 7.97
CA TYR A 155 -10.43 -16.45 6.53
C TYR A 155 -8.95 -16.43 6.12
N ALA A 156 -8.12 -15.73 6.88
CA ALA A 156 -6.68 -15.72 6.65
C ALA A 156 -6.06 -17.11 6.75
N LYS A 157 -6.45 -17.90 7.76
CA LYS A 157 -6.02 -19.30 7.94
C LYS A 157 -6.49 -20.18 6.77
N GLU A 158 -7.76 -20.07 6.37
CA GLU A 158 -8.30 -20.81 5.23
C GLU A 158 -7.48 -20.54 3.97
N MET A 159 -7.27 -19.26 3.63
CA MET A 159 -6.54 -18.84 2.45
C MET A 159 -5.07 -19.30 2.46
N MET A 160 -4.38 -19.10 3.58
CA MET A 160 -2.98 -19.50 3.73
C MET A 160 -2.78 -21.01 3.80
N TYR A 161 -3.58 -21.74 4.59
CA TYR A 161 -3.39 -23.18 4.76
C TYR A 161 -3.73 -23.97 3.48
N SER A 162 -4.73 -23.52 2.74
CA SER A 162 -5.07 -24.13 1.43
C SER A 162 -4.14 -23.67 0.31
N GLY A 163 -3.51 -22.52 0.46
CA GLY A 163 -2.73 -21.86 -0.59
C GLY A 163 -3.57 -21.55 -1.83
N ARG A 164 -4.91 -21.43 -1.69
CA ARG A 164 -5.80 -21.11 -2.79
C ARG A 164 -5.70 -19.65 -3.21
N MET A 165 -6.00 -19.39 -4.46
CA MET A 165 -6.22 -18.04 -4.96
C MET A 165 -7.70 -17.68 -4.86
N ILE A 166 -7.96 -16.39 -4.66
CA ILE A 166 -9.29 -15.79 -4.72
C ILE A 166 -9.35 -14.77 -5.86
N ASP A 167 -10.52 -14.54 -6.38
CA ASP A 167 -10.75 -13.48 -7.36
C ASP A 167 -11.03 -12.12 -6.70
N ALA A 168 -11.15 -11.09 -7.53
CA ALA A 168 -11.37 -9.73 -7.07
C ALA A 168 -12.72 -9.57 -6.32
N ALA A 169 -13.76 -10.26 -6.77
CA ALA A 169 -15.08 -10.20 -6.14
C ALA A 169 -15.05 -10.81 -4.72
N GLU A 170 -14.36 -11.94 -4.55
CA GLU A 170 -14.18 -12.54 -3.25
C GLU A 170 -13.28 -11.66 -2.36
N ALA A 171 -12.21 -11.08 -2.91
CA ALA A 171 -11.33 -10.15 -2.20
C ALA A 171 -12.09 -8.92 -1.67
N LEU A 172 -13.02 -8.36 -2.46
CA LEU A 172 -13.92 -7.29 -2.03
C LEU A 172 -14.85 -7.75 -0.91
N ARG A 173 -15.48 -8.90 -1.07
CA ARG A 173 -16.44 -9.45 -0.09
C ARG A 173 -15.82 -9.66 1.30
N VAL A 174 -14.53 -10.03 1.35
CA VAL A 174 -13.84 -10.31 2.62
C VAL A 174 -13.08 -9.10 3.17
N GLY A 175 -13.11 -7.96 2.49
CA GLY A 175 -12.43 -6.73 2.93
C GLY A 175 -10.94 -6.69 2.62
N LEU A 176 -10.43 -7.58 1.75
CA LEU A 176 -9.03 -7.53 1.32
C LEU A 176 -8.77 -6.33 0.40
N VAL A 177 -9.75 -5.95 -0.44
CA VAL A 177 -9.68 -4.76 -1.28
C VAL A 177 -10.86 -3.83 -1.02
N ASN A 178 -10.68 -2.53 -1.30
CA ASN A 178 -11.68 -1.50 -1.06
C ASN A 178 -12.68 -1.37 -2.21
N HIS A 179 -12.21 -1.53 -3.45
CA HIS A 179 -13.03 -1.44 -4.66
C HIS A 179 -12.54 -2.41 -5.73
N VAL A 180 -13.47 -2.80 -6.60
CA VAL A 180 -13.20 -3.57 -7.82
C VAL A 180 -13.82 -2.84 -8.99
N VAL A 181 -13.03 -2.65 -10.04
CA VAL A 181 -13.44 -1.95 -11.28
C VAL A 181 -13.01 -2.76 -12.50
N GLU A 182 -13.58 -2.48 -13.66
CA GLU A 182 -13.14 -3.09 -14.91
C GLU A 182 -11.67 -2.74 -15.20
N PRO A 183 -10.92 -3.59 -15.92
CA PRO A 183 -9.48 -3.39 -16.12
C PRO A 183 -9.11 -2.03 -16.72
N GLU A 184 -9.90 -1.56 -17.68
CA GLU A 184 -9.72 -0.27 -18.36
C GLU A 184 -10.06 0.93 -17.45
N GLU A 185 -10.87 0.73 -16.41
CA GLU A 185 -11.26 1.75 -15.44
C GLU A 185 -10.32 1.83 -14.24
N LEU A 186 -9.36 0.90 -14.10
CA LEU A 186 -8.51 0.85 -12.90
C LEU A 186 -7.77 2.16 -12.66
N MET A 187 -6.97 2.60 -13.62
CA MET A 187 -6.20 3.83 -13.46
C MET A 187 -7.05 5.11 -13.49
N PRO A 188 -8.10 5.24 -14.33
CA PRO A 188 -9.07 6.33 -14.21
C PRO A 188 -9.66 6.46 -12.81
N TYR A 189 -10.15 5.37 -12.21
CA TYR A 189 -10.71 5.36 -10.86
C TYR A 189 -9.69 5.75 -9.78
N VAL A 190 -8.50 5.13 -9.83
CA VAL A 190 -7.40 5.42 -8.89
C VAL A 190 -6.96 6.87 -8.98
N ASN A 191 -6.87 7.44 -10.19
CA ASN A 191 -6.50 8.83 -10.38
C ASN A 191 -7.55 9.77 -9.81
N SER A 192 -8.84 9.52 -10.07
CA SER A 192 -9.93 10.33 -9.51
C SER A 192 -9.91 10.32 -7.98
N LEU A 193 -9.76 9.15 -7.36
CA LEU A 193 -9.65 9.04 -5.91
C LEU A 193 -8.40 9.76 -5.36
N ALA A 194 -7.27 9.63 -6.05
CA ALA A 194 -6.03 10.31 -5.67
C ALA A 194 -6.19 11.84 -5.73
N GLU A 195 -6.83 12.37 -6.79
CA GLU A 195 -7.15 13.79 -6.93
C GLU A 195 -8.08 14.27 -5.82
N ASP A 196 -9.09 13.50 -5.45
CA ASP A 196 -9.98 13.82 -4.33
C ASP A 196 -9.24 13.87 -3.00
N ILE A 197 -8.28 12.96 -2.78
CA ILE A 197 -7.46 12.92 -1.56
C ILE A 197 -6.51 14.12 -1.49
N VAL A 198 -5.76 14.40 -2.56
CA VAL A 198 -4.77 15.49 -2.55
C VAL A 198 -5.42 16.88 -2.59
N ALA A 199 -6.70 16.98 -2.92
CA ALA A 199 -7.48 18.21 -2.81
C ALA A 199 -7.81 18.60 -1.36
N ASN A 200 -7.60 17.70 -0.39
CA ASN A 200 -7.83 17.97 1.04
C ASN A 200 -6.57 18.50 1.73
N ALA A 201 -6.74 19.03 2.94
CA ALA A 201 -5.65 19.57 3.76
C ALA A 201 -4.61 18.48 4.08
N PRO A 202 -3.37 18.56 3.56
CA PRO A 202 -2.42 17.45 3.64
C PRO A 202 -2.01 17.07 5.06
N VAL A 203 -1.90 18.06 5.97
CA VAL A 203 -1.60 17.80 7.40
C VAL A 203 -2.71 16.99 8.05
N ALA A 204 -3.98 17.32 7.79
CA ALA A 204 -5.13 16.61 8.35
C ALA A 204 -5.20 15.16 7.82
N VAL A 205 -4.93 14.95 6.52
CA VAL A 205 -4.88 13.61 5.91
C VAL A 205 -3.76 12.77 6.56
N ARG A 206 -2.57 13.34 6.78
CA ARG A 206 -1.45 12.66 7.47
C ARG A 206 -1.81 12.27 8.89
N TYR A 207 -2.42 13.17 9.65
CA TYR A 207 -2.81 12.88 11.04
C TYR A 207 -3.92 11.83 11.12
N ALA A 208 -4.87 11.84 10.18
CA ALA A 208 -5.87 10.78 10.08
C ALA A 208 -5.22 9.40 9.81
N LYS A 209 -4.26 9.34 8.88
CA LYS A 209 -3.48 8.11 8.63
C LYS A 209 -2.72 7.67 9.88
N GLU A 210 -2.02 8.60 10.55
CA GLU A 210 -1.27 8.29 11.77
C GLU A 210 -2.18 7.72 12.87
N CYS A 211 -3.33 8.34 13.12
CA CYS A 211 -4.31 7.82 14.08
C CYS A 211 -4.75 6.41 13.73
N ILE A 212 -5.19 6.18 12.48
CA ILE A 212 -5.71 4.88 12.04
C ILE A 212 -4.63 3.79 12.17
N ASN A 213 -3.41 4.05 11.73
CA ASN A 213 -2.34 3.07 11.76
C ASN A 213 -1.92 2.74 13.20
N ARG A 214 -1.78 3.74 14.07
CA ARG A 214 -1.32 3.55 15.45
C ARG A 214 -2.38 2.98 16.37
N ASN A 215 -3.65 3.37 16.20
CA ASN A 215 -4.75 2.91 17.04
C ASN A 215 -4.92 1.39 17.02
N TYR A 216 -4.47 0.74 15.97
CA TYR A 216 -4.62 -0.70 15.82
C TYR A 216 -3.84 -1.52 16.89
N ASP A 217 -2.73 -0.98 17.38
CA ASP A 217 -1.84 -1.63 18.35
C ASP A 217 -1.87 -0.92 19.74
N MET A 218 -2.77 0.07 19.93
CA MET A 218 -2.95 0.83 21.17
C MET A 218 -4.17 0.36 21.96
N SER A 219 -4.21 0.69 23.25
CA SER A 219 -5.46 0.61 23.99
C SER A 219 -6.46 1.64 23.47
N GLU A 220 -7.77 1.39 23.62
CA GLU A 220 -8.81 2.35 23.24
C GLU A 220 -8.58 3.73 23.88
N THR A 221 -8.21 3.78 25.15
CA THR A 221 -7.93 5.03 25.87
C THR A 221 -6.75 5.79 25.26
N ASP A 222 -5.63 5.10 24.98
CA ASP A 222 -4.46 5.74 24.41
C ASP A 222 -4.72 6.19 22.96
N GLY A 223 -5.51 5.42 22.21
CA GLY A 223 -5.91 5.77 20.84
C GLY A 223 -6.78 7.03 20.79
N ILE A 224 -7.76 7.15 21.67
CA ILE A 224 -8.62 8.34 21.80
C ILE A 224 -7.78 9.57 22.21
N GLU A 225 -6.83 9.39 23.12
CA GLU A 225 -5.91 10.46 23.52
C GLU A 225 -5.02 10.92 22.37
N LEU A 226 -4.45 9.98 21.59
CA LEU A 226 -3.67 10.30 20.38
C LEU A 226 -4.50 11.10 19.38
N GLU A 227 -5.74 10.66 19.10
CA GLU A 227 -6.66 11.34 18.19
C GLU A 227 -6.93 12.77 18.66
N SER A 228 -7.23 12.96 19.97
CA SER A 228 -7.47 14.28 20.55
C SER A 228 -6.26 15.21 20.40
N GLN A 229 -5.05 14.68 20.60
CA GLN A 229 -3.80 15.44 20.43
C GLN A 229 -3.57 15.83 18.97
N LEU A 230 -3.74 14.90 18.02
CA LEU A 230 -3.55 15.19 16.60
C LEU A 230 -4.66 16.07 16.04
N PHE A 231 -5.91 15.91 16.51
CA PHE A 231 -7.01 16.82 16.21
C PHE A 231 -6.68 18.25 16.65
N SER A 232 -6.18 18.43 17.87
CA SER A 232 -5.81 19.77 18.37
C SER A 232 -4.69 20.41 17.53
N LYS A 233 -3.69 19.62 17.09
CA LYS A 233 -2.61 20.12 16.23
C LYS A 233 -3.08 20.63 14.86
N CYS A 234 -4.21 20.13 14.35
CA CYS A 234 -4.79 20.67 13.12
C CYS A 234 -5.13 22.16 13.26
N PHE A 235 -5.51 22.64 14.47
CA PHE A 235 -5.87 24.04 14.70
C PHE A 235 -4.66 24.99 14.70
N ASP A 236 -3.44 24.46 14.74
CA ASP A 236 -2.21 25.23 14.59
C ASP A 236 -1.87 25.50 13.10
N THR A 237 -2.59 24.87 12.15
CA THR A 237 -2.32 24.99 10.72
C THR A 237 -3.08 26.16 10.07
N GLU A 238 -2.50 26.78 9.03
CA GLU A 238 -3.20 27.75 8.19
C GLU A 238 -4.33 27.06 7.40
N ASP A 239 -4.10 25.81 6.97
CA ASP A 239 -5.05 25.05 6.18
C ASP A 239 -6.38 24.81 6.90
N GLN A 240 -6.34 24.59 8.24
CA GLN A 240 -7.55 24.49 9.05
C GLN A 240 -8.37 25.79 9.01
N LYS A 241 -7.71 26.94 9.15
CA LYS A 241 -8.38 28.26 9.13
C LYS A 241 -8.98 28.54 7.76
N HIS A 242 -8.23 28.24 6.70
CA HIS A 242 -8.69 28.39 5.32
C HIS A 242 -9.87 27.46 5.00
N GLY A 243 -9.79 26.20 5.41
CA GLY A 243 -10.86 25.22 5.19
C GLY A 243 -12.16 25.61 5.88
N MET A 244 -12.12 25.99 7.17
CA MET A 244 -13.32 26.42 7.91
C MET A 244 -13.91 27.72 7.36
N LYS A 245 -13.06 28.67 6.97
CA LYS A 245 -13.50 29.93 6.34
C LYS A 245 -14.20 29.64 5.01
N ALA A 246 -13.57 28.86 4.12
CA ALA A 246 -14.13 28.50 2.84
C ALA A 246 -15.48 27.77 2.98
N PHE A 247 -15.60 26.88 3.96
CA PHE A 247 -16.87 26.20 4.26
C PHE A 247 -18.00 27.18 4.65
N MET A 248 -17.71 28.15 5.54
CA MET A 248 -18.68 29.16 5.97
C MET A 248 -19.07 30.08 4.80
N GLU A 249 -18.12 30.44 3.93
CA GLU A 249 -18.31 31.31 2.77
C GLU A 249 -18.83 30.55 1.53
N LYS A 250 -18.98 29.21 1.60
CA LYS A 250 -19.39 28.34 0.49
C LYS A 250 -18.48 28.48 -0.74
N THR A 251 -17.20 28.62 -0.51
CA THR A 251 -16.13 28.67 -1.53
C THR A 251 -15.27 27.41 -1.51
N LYS A 252 -14.47 27.18 -2.55
CA LYS A 252 -13.52 26.08 -2.59
C LYS A 252 -12.25 26.48 -1.79
N PRO A 253 -11.79 25.67 -0.83
CA PRO A 253 -10.55 25.96 -0.13
C PRO A 253 -9.33 25.72 -1.00
N GLU A 254 -8.24 26.45 -0.74
CA GLU A 254 -6.91 26.19 -1.25
C GLU A 254 -6.00 25.87 -0.08
N PHE A 255 -5.47 24.63 -0.06
CA PHE A 255 -4.60 24.16 1.00
C PHE A 255 -3.13 24.29 0.61
N LYS A 256 -2.27 24.66 1.57
CA LYS A 256 -0.86 24.99 1.36
C LYS A 256 0.09 24.09 2.14
N ASN A 257 -0.42 23.03 2.78
CA ASN A 257 0.34 22.08 3.58
C ASN A 257 1.12 22.75 4.75
N ARG A 258 0.52 23.72 5.41
CA ARG A 258 1.10 24.45 6.53
C ARG A 258 0.08 25.01 7.53
#